data_452d39ca30777e880f38ea2476c17e17
#
_entry.id   452d39ca30777e880f38ea2476c17e17
#
_cell.length_a   1.000
_cell.length_b   1.000
_cell.length_c   1.000
_cell.angle_alpha   90.00
_cell.angle_beta   90.00
_cell.angle_gamma   90.00
#
_symmetry.space_group_name_H-M   'P 1'
#
loop_
_entity.id
_entity.type
_entity.pdbx_description
1 polymer ?
#
loop_
_entity_poly.entity_id
_entity_poly.type
_entity_poly.pdbx_seq_one_letter_code
_entity_poly.pdbx_strand_id
1 'polypeptide(L)'
;AIRKQDKEKQKRNNAIWSAEQLGIKLHIIDIVEEYKDVLLNPKHGYGSNMNPCLDCKVFMIKKAKEWALKKGFDFIITGEVIGQRPKSQRKQTMPIIAKESGAGSRLLRPLCAKNLPETYPEQQGWVDREKLFDFSGRSRKPQMALAEKFSIEDYAQPAGGCCVLTDESYSDKLVDMW
;
A
#
# COMPACT_ATOMS: atom_id res chain seq x y z
N ALA A 1 26.83 12.39 -9.90
CA ALA A 1 26.54 13.29 -8.77
C ALA A 1 25.03 13.49 -8.71
N ILE A 2 24.37 13.03 -7.63
CA ILE A 2 22.95 13.25 -7.37
C ILE A 2 22.74 14.76 -7.20
N ARG A 3 21.86 15.35 -7.98
CA ARG A 3 21.56 16.79 -7.91
C ARG A 3 21.08 17.17 -6.49
N LYS A 4 21.39 18.38 -6.03
CA LYS A 4 21.01 18.88 -4.70
C LYS A 4 19.50 18.77 -4.45
N GLN A 5 18.68 19.02 -5.50
CA GLN A 5 17.23 18.85 -5.50
C GLN A 5 16.77 17.41 -5.21
N ASP A 6 17.51 16.38 -5.67
CA ASP A 6 17.15 14.99 -5.41
C ASP A 6 17.37 14.59 -3.95
N LYS A 7 18.35 15.21 -3.28
CA LYS A 7 18.63 15.00 -1.85
C LYS A 7 17.57 15.64 -0.94
N GLU A 8 17.02 16.79 -1.34
CA GLU A 8 15.91 17.43 -0.61
C GLU A 8 14.60 16.67 -0.77
N LYS A 9 14.31 16.15 -1.97
CA LYS A 9 13.18 15.26 -2.23
C LYS A 9 13.23 13.97 -1.40
N GLN A 10 14.41 13.42 -1.13
CA GLN A 10 14.57 12.23 -0.31
C GLN A 10 14.27 12.45 1.19
N LYS A 11 14.34 13.69 1.69
CA LYS A 11 14.10 14.02 3.11
C LYS A 11 12.64 14.35 3.43
N ARG A 12 11.78 14.62 2.44
CA ARG A 12 10.40 15.00 2.68
C ARG A 12 9.53 13.77 2.99
N ASN A 13 8.53 13.97 3.84
CA ASN A 13 7.50 12.95 4.07
C ASN A 13 6.56 12.93 2.86
N ASN A 14 6.67 11.87 2.05
CA ASN A 14 5.90 11.73 0.82
C ASN A 14 4.38 11.70 1.03
N ALA A 15 3.89 11.22 2.18
CA ALA A 15 2.46 11.19 2.47
C ALA A 15 1.90 12.59 2.73
N ILE A 16 2.61 13.40 3.52
CA ILE A 16 2.24 14.80 3.78
C ILE A 16 2.22 15.57 2.47
N TRP A 17 3.33 15.51 1.75
CA TRP A 17 3.47 16.21 0.48
C TRP A 17 2.41 15.81 -0.57
N SER A 18 2.12 14.52 -0.74
CA SER A 18 1.10 14.07 -1.69
C SER A 18 -0.30 14.54 -1.29
N ALA A 19 -0.61 14.55 0.00
CA ALA A 19 -1.89 15.03 0.50
C ALA A 19 -2.07 16.53 0.24
N GLU A 20 -1.03 17.33 0.47
CA GLU A 20 -1.02 18.77 0.19
C GLU A 20 -1.21 19.06 -1.30
N GLN A 21 -0.45 18.36 -2.17
CA GLN A 21 -0.54 18.53 -3.63
C GLN A 21 -1.94 18.19 -4.17
N LEU A 22 -2.58 17.18 -3.61
CA LEU A 22 -3.90 16.73 -4.04
C LEU A 22 -5.05 17.45 -3.32
N GLY A 23 -4.76 18.31 -2.35
CA GLY A 23 -5.76 19.01 -1.55
C GLY A 23 -6.64 18.09 -0.70
N ILE A 24 -6.12 16.91 -0.31
CA ILE A 24 -6.83 15.93 0.50
C ILE A 24 -6.38 15.95 1.95
N LYS A 25 -7.29 15.68 2.87
CA LYS A 25 -6.99 15.63 4.29
C LYS A 25 -6.18 14.38 4.63
N LEU A 26 -4.99 14.57 5.20
CA LEU A 26 -4.16 13.48 5.72
C LEU A 26 -4.56 13.15 7.15
N HIS A 27 -4.67 11.88 7.44
CA HIS A 27 -4.80 11.35 8.80
C HIS A 27 -3.63 10.41 9.09
N ILE A 28 -2.98 10.63 10.23
CA ILE A 28 -1.87 9.79 10.71
C ILE A 28 -2.39 8.89 11.82
N ILE A 29 -2.18 7.60 11.69
CA ILE A 29 -2.52 6.58 12.69
C ILE A 29 -1.20 6.04 13.22
N ASP A 30 -0.93 6.28 14.50
CA ASP A 30 0.22 5.67 15.17
C ASP A 30 -0.07 4.19 15.44
N ILE A 31 0.83 3.34 14.99
CA ILE A 31 0.72 1.89 15.09
C ILE A 31 1.99 1.24 15.65
N VAL A 32 2.93 2.03 16.15
CA VAL A 32 4.29 1.58 16.52
C VAL A 32 4.24 0.43 17.52
N GLU A 33 3.51 0.58 18.61
CA GLU A 33 3.45 -0.44 19.66
C GLU A 33 2.77 -1.74 19.19
N GLU A 34 1.66 -1.60 18.47
CA GLU A 34 0.91 -2.76 17.97
C GLU A 34 1.64 -3.49 16.82
N TYR A 35 2.48 -2.77 16.08
CA TYR A 35 3.24 -3.32 14.96
C TYR A 35 4.39 -4.21 15.41
N LYS A 36 4.88 -4.08 16.65
CA LYS A 36 5.93 -4.92 17.21
C LYS A 36 5.57 -6.41 17.14
N ASP A 37 4.34 -6.75 17.49
CA ASP A 37 3.88 -8.15 17.42
C ASP A 37 3.84 -8.67 15.98
N VAL A 38 3.38 -7.86 15.02
CA VAL A 38 3.39 -8.20 13.60
C VAL A 38 4.82 -8.47 13.09
N LEU A 39 5.79 -7.73 13.61
CA LEU A 39 7.19 -7.86 13.23
C LEU A 39 7.86 -9.09 13.86
N LEU A 40 7.57 -9.36 15.13
CA LEU A 40 8.22 -10.43 15.89
C LEU A 40 7.54 -11.79 15.68
N ASN A 41 6.23 -11.82 15.49
CA ASN A 41 5.42 -13.05 15.41
C ASN A 41 4.55 -13.08 14.14
N PRO A 42 5.10 -12.93 12.93
CA PRO A 42 4.28 -12.90 11.72
C PRO A 42 3.63 -14.25 11.45
N LYS A 43 2.31 -14.27 11.32
CA LYS A 43 1.51 -15.47 11.04
C LYS A 43 1.91 -16.17 9.73
N HIS A 44 2.27 -15.40 8.70
CA HIS A 44 2.65 -15.89 7.37
C HIS A 44 4.18 -15.94 7.18
N GLY A 45 4.92 -15.75 8.27
CA GLY A 45 6.38 -15.73 8.23
C GLY A 45 6.96 -14.53 7.49
N TYR A 46 8.27 -14.54 7.42
CA TYR A 46 9.03 -13.48 6.76
C TYR A 46 9.16 -13.72 5.25
N GLY A 47 9.41 -12.64 4.54
CA GLY A 47 9.87 -12.63 3.17
C GLY A 47 11.37 -12.77 3.06
N SER A 48 12.02 -11.73 2.51
CA SER A 48 13.46 -11.59 2.62
C SER A 48 13.78 -10.96 3.97
N ASN A 49 14.70 -11.56 4.72
CA ASN A 49 15.11 -11.14 6.05
C ASN A 49 13.88 -10.96 6.99
N MET A 50 13.86 -9.94 7.83
CA MET A 50 12.77 -9.68 8.79
C MET A 50 11.54 -9.01 8.20
N ASN A 51 11.25 -9.17 6.91
CA ASN A 51 10.12 -8.51 6.27
C ASN A 51 8.81 -9.33 6.36
N PRO A 52 7.87 -9.03 7.26
CA PRO A 52 6.58 -9.70 7.39
C PRO A 52 5.56 -9.13 6.40
N CYS A 53 5.91 -9.02 5.12
CA CYS A 53 5.22 -8.21 4.10
C CYS A 53 3.71 -8.49 4.00
N LEU A 54 3.28 -9.75 4.16
CA LEU A 54 1.86 -10.11 4.08
C LEU A 54 1.12 -9.67 5.34
N ASP A 55 1.66 -10.00 6.51
CA ASP A 55 1.07 -9.62 7.81
C ASP A 55 1.05 -8.12 8.02
N CYS A 56 2.13 -7.43 7.62
CA CYS A 56 2.18 -5.98 7.59
C CYS A 56 1.03 -5.38 6.77
N LYS A 57 0.76 -5.92 5.58
CA LYS A 57 -0.32 -5.43 4.73
C LYS A 57 -1.70 -5.72 5.35
N VAL A 58 -1.91 -6.92 5.89
CA VAL A 58 -3.14 -7.27 6.62
C VAL A 58 -3.37 -6.29 7.77
N PHE A 59 -2.35 -6.06 8.58
CA PHE A 59 -2.42 -5.16 9.72
C PHE A 59 -2.74 -3.71 9.33
N MET A 60 -2.04 -3.17 8.34
CA MET A 60 -2.29 -1.80 7.86
C MET A 60 -3.73 -1.62 7.38
N ILE A 61 -4.27 -2.57 6.61
CA ILE A 61 -5.65 -2.49 6.11
C ILE A 61 -6.66 -2.66 7.24
N LYS A 62 -6.37 -3.54 8.22
CA LYS A 62 -7.19 -3.70 9.43
C LYS A 62 -7.29 -2.37 10.18
N LYS A 63 -6.17 -1.69 10.43
CA LYS A 63 -6.13 -0.38 11.11
C LYS A 63 -6.85 0.72 10.31
N ALA A 64 -6.67 0.74 9.00
CA ALA A 64 -7.40 1.68 8.13
C ALA A 64 -8.92 1.42 8.19
N LYS A 65 -9.34 0.15 8.20
CA LYS A 65 -10.75 -0.23 8.33
C LYS A 65 -11.33 0.22 9.68
N GLU A 66 -10.65 -0.07 10.79
CA GLU A 66 -11.08 0.32 12.13
C GLU A 66 -11.27 1.84 12.22
N TRP A 67 -10.33 2.59 11.68
CA TRP A 67 -10.41 4.03 11.59
C TRP A 67 -11.55 4.51 10.69
N ALA A 68 -11.70 3.93 9.50
CA ALA A 68 -12.75 4.27 8.54
C ALA A 68 -14.14 4.09 9.14
N LEU A 69 -14.40 2.96 9.81
CA LEU A 69 -15.67 2.69 10.49
C LEU A 69 -15.97 3.72 11.59
N LYS A 70 -14.96 4.10 12.40
CA LYS A 70 -15.12 5.15 13.43
C LYS A 70 -15.44 6.52 12.84
N LYS A 71 -15.09 6.77 11.59
CA LYS A 71 -15.31 8.04 10.88
C LYS A 71 -16.52 7.99 9.92
N GLY A 72 -17.25 6.88 9.85
CA GLY A 72 -18.43 6.73 9.01
C GLY A 72 -18.12 6.55 7.52
N PHE A 73 -16.94 6.04 7.19
CA PHE A 73 -16.60 5.68 5.81
C PHE A 73 -17.07 4.26 5.46
N ASP A 74 -17.52 4.08 4.24
CA ASP A 74 -18.15 2.85 3.77
C ASP A 74 -17.17 1.81 3.24
N PHE A 75 -16.04 2.22 2.66
CA PHE A 75 -15.05 1.34 2.06
C PHE A 75 -13.64 1.94 2.07
N ILE A 76 -12.65 1.12 1.72
CA ILE A 76 -11.23 1.47 1.69
C ILE A 76 -10.71 1.36 0.27
N ILE A 77 -9.86 2.29 -0.12
CA ILE A 77 -9.16 2.28 -1.40
C ILE A 77 -7.66 2.05 -1.16
N THR A 78 -7.03 1.22 -1.98
CA THR A 78 -5.57 1.08 -2.00
C THR A 78 -5.01 1.20 -3.41
N GLY A 79 -3.81 1.78 -3.53
CA GLY A 79 -3.09 1.89 -4.81
C GLY A 79 -2.32 0.62 -5.21
N GLU A 80 -2.76 -0.56 -4.78
CA GLU A 80 -2.11 -1.82 -5.11
C GLU A 80 -2.38 -2.23 -6.56
N VAL A 81 -1.36 -2.86 -7.18
CA VAL A 81 -1.46 -3.43 -8.54
C VAL A 81 -1.02 -4.88 -8.50
N ILE A 82 -1.78 -5.76 -9.15
CA ILE A 82 -1.47 -7.20 -9.22
C ILE A 82 -0.08 -7.41 -9.84
N GLY A 83 0.75 -8.19 -9.15
CA GLY A 83 2.09 -8.56 -9.61
C GLY A 83 3.17 -7.48 -9.44
N GLN A 84 2.85 -6.30 -8.93
CA GLN A 84 3.81 -5.20 -8.78
C GLN A 84 4.79 -5.41 -7.62
N ARG A 85 4.35 -6.05 -6.54
CA ARG A 85 5.20 -6.43 -5.39
C ARG A 85 5.22 -7.94 -5.22
N PRO A 86 6.40 -8.53 -4.89
CA PRO A 86 6.59 -9.99 -4.99
C PRO A 86 5.84 -10.82 -3.94
N LYS A 87 5.39 -10.26 -2.85
CA LYS A 87 4.66 -11.00 -1.80
C LYS A 87 3.21 -10.55 -1.66
N SER A 88 2.97 -9.33 -1.22
CA SER A 88 1.63 -8.84 -0.86
C SER A 88 0.72 -8.53 -2.05
N GLN A 89 1.28 -8.36 -3.26
CA GLN A 89 0.51 -8.01 -4.45
C GLN A 89 0.42 -9.14 -5.49
N ARG A 90 0.57 -10.39 -5.10
CA ARG A 90 0.26 -11.54 -5.96
C ARG A 90 -1.24 -11.73 -6.03
N LYS A 91 -1.74 -12.20 -7.18
CA LYS A 91 -3.18 -12.45 -7.39
C LYS A 91 -3.78 -13.33 -6.28
N GLN A 92 -3.07 -14.39 -5.88
CA GLN A 92 -3.50 -15.30 -4.82
C GLN A 92 -3.42 -14.73 -3.40
N THR A 93 -2.57 -13.72 -3.12
CA THR A 93 -2.45 -13.15 -1.78
C THR A 93 -3.41 -11.99 -1.53
N MET A 94 -3.89 -11.32 -2.55
CA MET A 94 -4.83 -10.20 -2.42
C MET A 94 -6.17 -10.59 -1.76
N PRO A 95 -6.79 -11.75 -2.07
CA PRO A 95 -7.97 -12.23 -1.34
C PRO A 95 -7.69 -12.57 0.13
N ILE A 96 -6.51 -13.13 0.44
CA ILE A 96 -6.09 -13.43 1.81
C ILE A 96 -6.02 -12.13 2.62
N ILE A 97 -5.37 -11.11 2.09
CA ILE A 97 -5.27 -9.80 2.72
C ILE A 97 -6.66 -9.19 2.98
N ALA A 98 -7.55 -9.23 2.00
CA ALA A 98 -8.90 -8.70 2.15
C ALA A 98 -9.69 -9.44 3.24
N LYS A 99 -9.59 -10.77 3.27
CA LYS A 99 -10.25 -11.63 4.26
C LYS A 99 -9.68 -11.41 5.67
N GLU A 100 -8.37 -11.50 5.83
CA GLU A 100 -7.74 -11.48 7.16
C GLU A 100 -7.70 -10.09 7.79
N SER A 101 -7.66 -9.02 7.00
CA SER A 101 -7.85 -7.65 7.51
C SER A 101 -9.30 -7.37 7.94
N GLY A 102 -10.22 -8.26 7.60
CA GLY A 102 -11.66 -8.10 7.80
C GLY A 102 -12.28 -7.01 6.91
N ALA A 103 -11.55 -6.47 5.94
CA ALA A 103 -12.09 -5.50 4.99
C ALA A 103 -12.99 -6.19 3.93
N GLY A 104 -12.69 -7.44 3.58
CA GLY A 104 -13.49 -8.24 2.66
C GLY A 104 -13.75 -7.54 1.33
N SER A 105 -14.99 -7.55 0.88
CA SER A 105 -15.43 -6.88 -0.34
C SER A 105 -15.43 -5.35 -0.26
N ARG A 106 -15.22 -4.75 0.91
CA ARG A 106 -15.10 -3.29 1.08
C ARG A 106 -13.70 -2.73 0.78
N LEU A 107 -12.76 -3.58 0.34
CA LEU A 107 -11.41 -3.20 -0.07
C LEU A 107 -11.33 -3.09 -1.60
N LEU A 108 -11.40 -1.87 -2.10
CA LEU A 108 -11.29 -1.58 -3.53
C LEU A 108 -9.84 -1.28 -3.94
N ARG A 109 -9.44 -1.80 -5.09
CA ARG A 109 -8.12 -1.57 -5.72
C ARG A 109 -8.30 -1.00 -7.11
N PRO A 110 -8.55 0.31 -7.26
CA PRO A 110 -8.97 0.94 -8.52
C PRO A 110 -8.03 0.65 -9.69
N LEU A 111 -6.72 0.59 -9.44
CA LEU A 111 -5.72 0.40 -10.49
C LEU A 111 -5.72 -1.00 -11.12
N CYS A 112 -6.31 -1.99 -10.45
CA CYS A 112 -6.35 -3.37 -10.97
C CYS A 112 -7.71 -4.05 -10.75
N ALA A 113 -8.76 -3.27 -10.51
CA ALA A 113 -10.08 -3.77 -10.18
C ALA A 113 -10.65 -4.73 -11.23
N LYS A 114 -10.48 -4.43 -12.53
CA LYS A 114 -10.98 -5.28 -13.63
C LYS A 114 -10.34 -6.68 -13.66
N ASN A 115 -9.21 -6.88 -12.99
CA ASN A 115 -8.55 -8.18 -12.84
C ASN A 115 -8.96 -8.94 -11.56
N LEU A 116 -9.85 -8.37 -10.76
CA LEU A 116 -10.33 -8.89 -9.47
C LEU A 116 -11.85 -9.03 -9.49
N PRO A 117 -12.43 -9.84 -8.59
CA PRO A 117 -13.88 -9.87 -8.40
C PRO A 117 -14.42 -8.49 -8.02
N GLU A 118 -15.68 -8.24 -8.35
CA GLU A 118 -16.37 -7.01 -7.97
C GLU A 118 -16.42 -6.86 -6.47
N THR A 119 -16.18 -5.61 -6.04
CA THR A 119 -16.23 -5.22 -4.64
C THR A 119 -17.61 -4.65 -4.27
N TYR A 120 -17.87 -4.57 -2.97
CA TYR A 120 -19.14 -4.04 -2.45
C TYR A 120 -19.47 -2.63 -2.99
N PRO A 121 -18.57 -1.63 -3.02
CA PRO A 121 -18.87 -0.31 -3.59
C PRO A 121 -19.19 -0.35 -5.09
N GLU A 122 -18.65 -1.31 -5.84
CA GLU A 122 -19.01 -1.51 -7.26
C GLU A 122 -20.44 -2.09 -7.37
N GLN A 123 -20.76 -3.11 -6.57
CA GLN A 123 -22.10 -3.74 -6.54
C GLN A 123 -23.21 -2.78 -6.09
N GLN A 124 -22.88 -1.83 -5.21
CA GLN A 124 -23.82 -0.79 -4.78
C GLN A 124 -23.95 0.39 -5.77
N GLY A 125 -23.20 0.36 -6.86
CA GLY A 125 -23.18 1.46 -7.84
C GLY A 125 -22.53 2.75 -7.35
N TRP A 126 -21.83 2.71 -6.21
CA TRP A 126 -21.08 3.89 -5.70
C TRP A 126 -19.83 4.17 -6.52
N VAL A 127 -19.30 3.14 -7.16
CA VAL A 127 -18.11 3.21 -8.03
C VAL A 127 -18.43 2.53 -9.35
N ASP A 128 -18.24 3.26 -10.43
CA ASP A 128 -18.41 2.75 -11.78
C ASP A 128 -17.19 1.92 -12.19
N ARG A 129 -17.38 0.61 -12.32
CA ARG A 129 -16.32 -0.35 -12.68
C ARG A 129 -15.66 -0.03 -14.02
N GLU A 130 -16.41 0.54 -14.98
CA GLU A 130 -15.86 0.86 -16.30
C GLU A 130 -14.80 1.96 -16.24
N LYS A 131 -14.85 2.80 -15.22
CA LYS A 131 -13.83 3.83 -14.95
C LYS A 131 -12.59 3.32 -14.22
N LEU A 132 -12.61 2.06 -13.76
CA LEU A 132 -11.49 1.43 -13.08
C LEU A 132 -10.53 0.78 -14.08
N PHE A 133 -9.35 0.37 -13.60
CA PHE A 133 -8.24 -0.10 -14.44
C PHE A 133 -7.99 -1.61 -14.28
N ASP A 134 -7.23 -2.14 -15.23
CA ASP A 134 -6.80 -3.54 -15.31
C ASP A 134 -5.27 -3.70 -15.19
N PHE A 135 -4.59 -2.75 -14.55
CA PHE A 135 -3.13 -2.75 -14.45
C PHE A 135 -2.62 -4.02 -13.79
N SER A 136 -1.53 -4.54 -14.32
CA SER A 136 -0.85 -5.73 -13.78
C SER A 136 0.64 -5.75 -14.10
N GLY A 137 1.40 -6.54 -13.33
CA GLY A 137 2.82 -6.72 -13.54
C GLY A 137 3.69 -5.65 -12.85
N ARG A 138 4.99 -5.71 -13.12
CA ARG A 138 6.01 -4.88 -12.45
C ARG A 138 6.19 -3.51 -13.08
N SER A 139 5.77 -3.34 -14.33
CA SER A 139 5.90 -2.06 -15.04
C SER A 139 5.06 -0.97 -14.36
N ARG A 140 5.62 0.21 -14.26
CA ARG A 140 4.93 1.41 -13.74
C ARG A 140 4.55 2.40 -14.84
N LYS A 141 4.80 2.04 -16.09
CA LYS A 141 4.42 2.89 -17.23
C LYS A 141 2.95 3.29 -17.21
N PRO A 142 1.98 2.37 -16.93
CA PRO A 142 0.57 2.76 -16.88
C PRO A 142 0.27 3.78 -15.78
N GLN A 143 0.87 3.63 -14.58
CA GLN A 143 0.67 4.60 -13.49
C GLN A 143 1.30 5.97 -13.82
N MET A 144 2.46 5.99 -14.49
CA MET A 144 3.11 7.23 -14.92
C MET A 144 2.27 7.96 -15.97
N ALA A 145 1.74 7.24 -16.96
CA ALA A 145 0.81 7.82 -17.95
C ALA A 145 -0.47 8.35 -17.28
N LEU A 146 -0.96 7.67 -16.24
CA LEU A 146 -2.10 8.13 -15.48
C LEU A 146 -1.78 9.40 -14.68
N ALA A 147 -0.59 9.49 -14.07
CA ALA A 147 -0.13 10.69 -13.37
C ALA A 147 -0.05 11.89 -14.33
N GLU A 148 0.52 11.70 -15.51
CA GLU A 148 0.56 12.72 -16.58
C GLU A 148 -0.85 13.18 -16.98
N LYS A 149 -1.75 12.22 -17.22
CA LYS A 149 -3.16 12.51 -17.55
C LYS A 149 -3.86 13.37 -16.49
N PHE A 150 -3.54 13.21 -15.23
CA PHE A 150 -4.10 13.98 -14.12
C PHE A 150 -3.23 15.16 -13.70
N SER A 151 -2.23 15.53 -14.50
CA SER A 151 -1.32 16.64 -14.23
C SER A 151 -0.61 16.52 -12.87
N ILE A 152 -0.31 15.30 -12.45
CA ILE A 152 0.49 15.03 -11.26
C ILE A 152 1.95 15.00 -11.67
N GLU A 153 2.62 16.13 -11.58
CA GLU A 153 3.99 16.32 -12.12
C GLU A 153 5.06 15.76 -11.18
N ASP A 154 4.83 15.86 -9.88
CA ASP A 154 5.79 15.44 -8.87
C ASP A 154 5.20 14.32 -7.99
N TYR A 155 5.84 13.18 -7.96
CA TYR A 155 5.45 12.01 -7.15
C TYR A 155 6.70 11.25 -6.71
N ALA A 156 6.58 10.50 -5.63
CA ALA A 156 7.67 9.67 -5.13
C ALA A 156 8.09 8.66 -6.19
N GLN A 157 9.31 8.81 -6.69
CA GLN A 157 9.88 7.78 -7.56
C GLN A 157 9.94 6.46 -6.81
N PRO A 158 9.57 5.36 -7.45
CA PRO A 158 9.63 4.08 -6.81
C PRO A 158 11.10 3.76 -6.50
N ALA A 159 11.45 3.78 -5.24
CA ALA A 159 12.68 3.15 -4.80
C ALA A 159 12.67 1.70 -5.31
N GLY A 160 13.77 1.24 -5.87
CA GLY A 160 13.87 -0.09 -6.49
C GLY A 160 13.67 -1.26 -5.53
N GLY A 161 13.51 -1.02 -4.23
CA GLY A 161 13.35 -2.01 -3.18
C GLY A 161 11.95 -2.11 -2.57
N CYS A 162 11.74 -3.14 -1.79
CA CYS A 162 10.65 -3.26 -0.84
C CYS A 162 10.92 -2.34 0.38
N CYS A 163 10.44 -2.69 1.58
CA CYS A 163 10.75 -1.91 2.77
C CYS A 163 12.19 -2.20 3.28
N VAL A 164 12.67 -1.38 4.20
CA VAL A 164 14.00 -1.52 4.82
C VAL A 164 14.24 -2.89 5.48
N LEU A 165 13.18 -3.56 5.94
CA LEU A 165 13.25 -4.90 6.51
C LEU A 165 13.66 -6.01 5.51
N THR A 166 13.84 -5.67 4.24
CA THR A 166 14.43 -6.58 3.25
C THR A 166 15.95 -6.41 3.13
N ASP A 167 16.52 -5.43 3.81
CA ASP A 167 17.97 -5.25 3.91
C ASP A 167 18.53 -6.14 5.02
N GLU A 168 19.56 -6.91 4.70
CA GLU A 168 20.16 -7.89 5.59
C GLU A 168 20.83 -7.20 6.79
N SER A 169 21.68 -6.23 6.54
CA SER A 169 22.39 -5.51 7.60
C SER A 169 21.46 -4.79 8.57
N TYR A 170 20.32 -4.28 8.06
CA TYR A 170 19.31 -3.66 8.91
C TYR A 170 18.58 -4.71 9.76
N SER A 171 18.24 -5.84 9.16
CA SER A 171 17.56 -6.93 9.84
C SER A 171 18.42 -7.56 10.94
N ASP A 172 19.72 -7.76 10.69
CA ASP A 172 20.66 -8.27 11.68
C ASP A 172 20.75 -7.36 12.91
N LYS A 173 20.90 -6.05 12.68
CA LYS A 173 20.90 -5.07 13.77
C LYS A 173 19.58 -5.06 14.56
N LEU A 174 18.48 -5.31 13.88
CA LEU A 174 17.17 -5.36 14.53
C LEU A 174 17.01 -6.60 15.40
N VAL A 175 17.54 -7.74 14.95
CA VAL A 175 17.60 -8.99 15.74
C VAL A 175 18.47 -8.83 16.98
N ASP A 176 19.62 -8.16 16.85
CA ASP A 176 20.54 -7.91 17.97
C ASP A 176 19.95 -6.99 19.04
N MET A 177 18.92 -6.20 18.69
CA MET A 177 18.25 -5.28 19.64
C MET A 177 17.15 -5.94 20.46
N TRP A 178 16.72 -7.14 20.09
CA TRP A 178 15.60 -7.89 20.70
C TRP A 178 15.97 -9.29 21.10
#